data_88bea94facc0e5d2a4df603f504be1ae
#
_entry.id   88bea94facc0e5d2a4df603f504be1ae
#
_cell.length_a   1.000
_cell.length_b   1.000
_cell.length_c   1.000
_cell.angle_alpha   90.00
_cell.angle_beta   90.00
_cell.angle_gamma   90.00
#
_symmetry.space_group_name_H-M   'P 1'
#
loop_
_entity.id
_entity.type
_entity.pdbx_description
1 polymer ?
#
loop_
_entity_poly.entity_id
_entity_poly.type
_entity_poly.pdbx_seq_one_letter_code
_entity_poly.pdbx_strand_id
1 'polypeptide(L)'
;MTAQHPKIVYLIEVEGATPSTLSKPLLSIIMRKIESQMNAAIHSNKDWKSGNTSVHFDAESGVSVVRLHGNKIAEVSDNDMTIFDGGWQSVTTKSRLNALCDEFCVTGEGVFQKDFAWYVRKFVGAINGKSTFVTEDFESGYIFA
;
A
#
# COMPACT_ATOMS: atom_id res chain seq x y z
N MET A 1 14.83 -0.32 2.40
CA MET A 1 14.37 0.90 1.74
C MET A 1 14.51 2.08 2.66
N THR A 2 15.32 3.00 2.24
CA THR A 2 15.59 4.19 3.04
C THR A 2 14.42 5.16 3.08
N ALA A 3 13.50 5.05 2.13
CA ALA A 3 12.37 5.95 2.03
C ALA A 3 11.37 5.81 3.19
N GLN A 4 11.50 4.78 3.99
CA GLN A 4 10.55 4.52 5.08
C GLN A 4 10.74 5.46 6.26
N HIS A 5 11.94 5.98 6.48
CA HIS A 5 12.20 6.83 7.62
C HIS A 5 11.35 8.10 7.66
N PRO A 6 11.28 8.89 6.57
CA PRO A 6 10.43 10.07 6.59
C PRO A 6 8.97 9.74 6.82
N LYS A 7 8.54 8.59 6.28
CA LYS A 7 7.16 8.18 6.46
C LYS A 7 6.83 7.88 7.90
N ILE A 8 7.72 7.20 8.61
CA ILE A 8 7.50 6.88 10.02
C ILE A 8 7.35 8.16 10.84
N VAL A 9 8.22 9.15 10.60
CA VAL A 9 8.13 10.44 11.27
C VAL A 9 6.81 11.12 10.97
N TYR A 10 6.38 11.09 9.73
CA TYR A 10 5.12 11.69 9.32
C TYR A 10 3.93 11.05 10.05
N LEU A 11 3.91 9.72 10.15
CA LEU A 11 2.83 9.03 10.85
C LEU A 11 2.76 9.41 12.31
N ILE A 12 3.90 9.57 12.96
CA ILE A 12 3.93 9.99 14.36
C ILE A 12 3.32 11.38 14.51
N GLU A 13 3.67 12.30 13.64
CA GLU A 13 3.10 13.64 13.67
C GLU A 13 1.58 13.62 13.51
N VAL A 14 1.10 12.86 12.54
CA VAL A 14 -0.34 12.76 12.29
C VAL A 14 -1.06 12.23 13.52
N GLU A 15 -0.53 11.20 14.13
CA GLU A 15 -1.14 10.63 15.33
C GLU A 15 -1.16 11.64 16.49
N GLY A 16 -0.10 12.38 16.66
CA GLY A 16 -0.04 13.38 17.68
C GLY A 16 -0.96 14.57 17.43
N ALA A 17 -1.25 14.84 16.16
CA ALA A 17 -2.05 15.99 15.79
C ALA A 17 -3.56 15.76 15.87
N THR A 18 -4.02 14.52 15.98
CA THR A 18 -5.44 14.21 15.88
C THR A 18 -5.95 13.33 17.01
N PRO A 19 -5.84 13.79 18.25
CA PRO A 19 -6.36 12.99 19.37
C PRO A 19 -7.88 12.87 19.37
N SER A 20 -8.54 13.77 18.68
CA SER A 20 -10.00 13.78 18.64
C SER A 20 -10.61 12.71 17.75
N THR A 21 -9.80 11.96 17.02
CA THR A 21 -10.32 10.96 16.10
C THR A 21 -10.61 9.61 16.76
N LEU A 22 -10.76 9.61 18.06
CA LEU A 22 -11.02 8.39 18.83
C LEU A 22 -12.35 7.73 18.49
N SER A 23 -13.26 8.44 17.82
CA SER A 23 -14.56 7.87 17.47
C SER A 23 -14.50 6.75 16.44
N LYS A 24 -13.38 6.64 15.71
CA LYS A 24 -13.22 5.59 14.68
C LYS A 24 -12.09 4.61 14.99
N PRO A 25 -11.70 4.38 16.22
CA PRO A 25 -10.42 3.74 16.47
C PRO A 25 -10.43 2.24 16.22
N LEU A 26 -11.52 1.55 16.54
CA LEU A 26 -11.50 0.10 16.52
C LEU A 26 -11.38 -0.47 15.11
N LEU A 27 -12.17 0.05 14.18
CA LEU A 27 -12.12 -0.44 12.80
C LEU A 27 -10.77 -0.13 12.16
N SER A 28 -10.25 1.09 12.37
CA SER A 28 -8.95 1.48 11.86
C SER A 28 -7.82 0.63 12.43
N ILE A 29 -7.88 0.34 13.72
CA ILE A 29 -6.87 -0.48 14.38
C ILE A 29 -6.88 -1.90 13.83
N ILE A 30 -8.06 -2.47 13.62
CA ILE A 30 -8.18 -3.83 13.07
C ILE A 30 -7.64 -3.88 11.65
N MET A 31 -7.98 -2.89 10.81
CA MET A 31 -7.48 -2.84 9.45
C MET A 31 -5.96 -2.66 9.42
N ARG A 32 -5.43 -1.78 10.26
CA ARG A 32 -3.97 -1.57 10.36
C ARG A 32 -3.26 -2.84 10.81
N LYS A 33 -3.85 -3.59 11.72
CA LYS A 33 -3.24 -4.82 12.19
C LYS A 33 -3.11 -5.84 11.07
N ILE A 34 -4.16 -6.03 10.28
CA ILE A 34 -4.11 -6.93 9.13
C ILE A 34 -3.07 -6.44 8.13
N GLU A 35 -3.04 -5.16 7.85
CA GLU A 35 -2.10 -4.60 6.90
C GLU A 35 -0.66 -4.70 7.39
N SER A 36 -0.43 -4.49 8.67
CA SER A 36 0.88 -4.65 9.28
C SER A 36 1.37 -6.10 9.18
N GLN A 37 0.47 -7.06 9.44
CA GLN A 37 0.81 -8.47 9.33
C GLN A 37 1.06 -8.88 7.88
N MET A 38 0.27 -8.35 6.96
CA MET A 38 0.47 -8.54 5.51
C MET A 38 1.87 -8.09 5.10
N ASN A 39 2.24 -6.88 5.48
CA ASN A 39 3.53 -6.31 5.13
C ASN A 39 4.67 -7.10 5.78
N ALA A 40 4.51 -7.55 7.01
CA ALA A 40 5.50 -8.37 7.68
C ALA A 40 5.72 -9.70 6.97
N ALA A 41 4.66 -10.33 6.49
CA ALA A 41 4.75 -11.57 5.74
C ALA A 41 5.53 -11.38 4.44
N ILE A 42 5.30 -10.28 3.75
CA ILE A 42 6.01 -9.96 2.51
C ILE A 42 7.50 -9.75 2.80
N HIS A 43 7.84 -9.00 3.84
CA HIS A 43 9.24 -8.80 4.23
C HIS A 43 9.94 -10.11 4.57
N SER A 44 9.22 -11.05 5.13
CA SER A 44 9.78 -12.33 5.58
C SER A 44 9.72 -13.41 4.51
N ASN A 45 9.19 -13.10 3.34
CA ASN A 45 9.00 -14.06 2.24
C ASN A 45 8.21 -15.28 2.71
N LYS A 46 7.11 -15.03 3.41
CA LYS A 46 6.27 -16.10 3.99
C LYS A 46 4.86 -16.03 3.47
N ASP A 47 4.24 -17.21 3.41
CA ASP A 47 2.81 -17.30 3.19
C ASP A 47 2.08 -16.88 4.47
N TRP A 48 0.97 -16.19 4.28
CA TRP A 48 0.17 -15.69 5.39
C TRP A 48 -1.27 -15.48 4.93
N LYS A 49 -2.20 -15.66 5.83
CA LYS A 49 -3.61 -15.38 5.55
C LYS A 49 -4.32 -14.97 6.83
N SER A 50 -5.15 -13.96 6.71
CA SER A 50 -6.04 -13.53 7.79
C SER A 50 -7.30 -12.96 7.18
N GLY A 51 -8.45 -13.56 7.52
CA GLY A 51 -9.73 -13.13 7.00
C GLY A 51 -9.77 -13.15 5.48
N ASN A 52 -9.96 -11.98 4.90
CA ASN A 52 -10.10 -11.82 3.44
C ASN A 52 -8.78 -11.55 2.71
N THR A 53 -7.66 -11.46 3.44
CA THR A 53 -6.38 -11.03 2.86
C THR A 53 -5.36 -12.14 2.98
N SER A 54 -4.60 -12.39 1.91
CA SER A 54 -3.56 -13.41 1.91
C SER A 54 -2.32 -12.95 1.16
N VAL A 55 -1.19 -13.54 1.55
CA VAL A 55 0.10 -13.37 0.90
C VAL A 55 0.65 -14.74 0.56
N HIS A 56 1.08 -14.92 -0.67
CA HIS A 56 1.77 -16.14 -1.10
C HIS A 56 3.11 -15.76 -1.69
N PHE A 57 4.18 -16.31 -1.16
CA PHE A 57 5.52 -16.09 -1.68
C PHE A 57 5.88 -17.18 -2.68
N ASP A 58 6.19 -16.78 -3.90
CA ASP A 58 6.67 -17.67 -4.94
C ASP A 58 8.20 -17.65 -4.94
N ALA A 59 8.79 -18.74 -4.45
CA ALA A 59 10.25 -18.84 -4.32
C ALA A 59 10.96 -18.86 -5.66
N GLU A 60 10.31 -19.31 -6.73
CA GLU A 60 10.94 -19.34 -8.05
C GLU A 60 11.11 -17.94 -8.62
N SER A 61 10.10 -17.11 -8.52
CA SER A 61 10.15 -15.76 -9.06
C SER A 61 10.64 -14.73 -8.05
N GLY A 62 10.60 -15.06 -6.76
CA GLY A 62 10.91 -14.09 -5.70
C GLY A 62 9.81 -13.06 -5.48
N VAL A 63 8.61 -13.35 -5.91
CA VAL A 63 7.48 -12.43 -5.87
C VAL A 63 6.49 -12.85 -4.79
N SER A 64 6.04 -11.90 -3.99
CA SER A 64 4.94 -12.09 -3.06
C SER A 64 3.64 -11.64 -3.73
N VAL A 65 2.66 -12.52 -3.79
CA VAL A 65 1.36 -12.24 -4.41
C VAL A 65 0.36 -11.97 -3.30
N VAL A 66 -0.28 -10.81 -3.36
CA VAL A 66 -1.29 -10.40 -2.38
C VAL A 66 -2.67 -10.55 -2.99
N ARG A 67 -3.57 -11.20 -2.24
CA ARG A 67 -4.95 -11.39 -2.66
C ARG A 67 -5.92 -10.86 -1.62
N LEU A 68 -7.01 -10.33 -2.12
CA LEU A 68 -8.14 -9.89 -1.31
C LEU A 68 -9.38 -10.62 -1.82
N HIS A 69 -10.06 -11.35 -0.93
CA HIS A 69 -11.18 -12.22 -1.31
C HIS A 69 -10.80 -13.19 -2.43
N GLY A 70 -9.56 -13.68 -2.42
CA GLY A 70 -9.06 -14.58 -3.44
C GLY A 70 -8.64 -13.95 -4.74
N ASN A 71 -8.81 -12.65 -4.91
CA ASN A 71 -8.45 -11.94 -6.13
C ASN A 71 -7.12 -11.21 -5.95
N LYS A 72 -6.24 -11.36 -6.93
CA LYS A 72 -4.93 -10.72 -6.87
C LYS A 72 -5.07 -9.20 -6.91
N ILE A 73 -4.44 -8.53 -5.93
CA ILE A 73 -4.38 -7.07 -5.90
C ILE A 73 -2.96 -6.53 -5.99
N ALA A 74 -1.94 -7.35 -5.74
CA ALA A 74 -0.55 -6.88 -5.87
C ALA A 74 0.43 -8.03 -6.08
N GLU A 75 1.54 -7.69 -6.72
CA GLU A 75 2.72 -8.53 -6.81
C GLU A 75 3.91 -7.69 -6.37
N VAL A 76 4.58 -8.11 -5.31
CA VAL A 76 5.68 -7.37 -4.71
C VAL A 76 6.98 -8.14 -4.90
N SER A 77 7.94 -7.52 -5.55
CA SER A 77 9.29 -8.06 -5.70
C SER A 77 10.29 -7.13 -5.01
N ASP A 78 11.57 -7.50 -5.05
CA ASP A 78 12.62 -6.66 -4.47
C ASP A 78 12.78 -5.33 -5.21
N ASN A 79 12.38 -5.26 -6.46
CA ASN A 79 12.65 -4.12 -7.33
C ASN A 79 11.42 -3.30 -7.68
N ASP A 80 10.25 -3.89 -7.62
CA ASP A 80 9.03 -3.20 -8.03
C ASP A 80 7.80 -3.79 -7.36
N MET A 81 6.69 -3.11 -7.57
CA MET A 81 5.39 -3.58 -7.11
C MET A 81 4.37 -3.29 -8.20
N THR A 82 3.62 -4.31 -8.58
CA THR A 82 2.54 -4.20 -9.55
C THR A 82 1.23 -4.29 -8.80
N ILE A 83 0.28 -3.40 -9.11
CA ILE A 83 -1.00 -3.36 -8.40
C ILE A 83 -2.18 -3.60 -9.34
N PHE A 84 -3.24 -4.16 -8.77
CA PHE A 84 -4.47 -4.53 -9.47
C PHE A 84 -5.66 -4.19 -8.58
N ASP A 85 -6.83 -4.00 -9.16
CA ASP A 85 -8.04 -3.76 -8.35
C ASP A 85 -8.75 -5.05 -7.95
N GLY A 86 -8.29 -6.18 -8.45
CA GLY A 86 -8.94 -7.46 -8.17
C GLY A 86 -10.30 -7.62 -8.80
N GLY A 87 -10.66 -6.76 -9.74
CA GLY A 87 -11.97 -6.74 -10.35
C GLY A 87 -13.01 -5.92 -9.60
N TRP A 88 -12.63 -5.30 -8.48
CA TRP A 88 -13.56 -4.55 -7.65
C TRP A 88 -12.86 -3.40 -6.95
N GLN A 89 -13.21 -2.17 -7.31
CA GLN A 89 -12.60 -0.97 -6.72
C GLN A 89 -13.30 -0.60 -5.42
N SER A 90 -12.96 -1.29 -4.34
CA SER A 90 -13.56 -1.06 -3.03
C SER A 90 -12.65 -0.24 -2.11
N VAL A 91 -13.22 0.27 -1.04
CA VAL A 91 -12.47 0.97 0.00
C VAL A 91 -11.42 0.05 0.61
N THR A 92 -11.76 -1.22 0.83
CA THR A 92 -10.82 -2.18 1.40
C THR A 92 -9.66 -2.45 0.44
N THR A 93 -9.94 -2.61 -0.85
CA THR A 93 -8.87 -2.79 -1.83
C THR A 93 -7.91 -1.60 -1.81
N LYS A 94 -8.45 -0.39 -1.82
CA LYS A 94 -7.63 0.82 -1.80
C LYS A 94 -6.81 0.92 -0.51
N SER A 95 -7.40 0.57 0.62
CA SER A 95 -6.67 0.56 1.90
C SER A 95 -5.49 -0.40 1.86
N ARG A 96 -5.69 -1.62 1.36
CA ARG A 96 -4.60 -2.60 1.24
C ARG A 96 -3.51 -2.11 0.30
N LEU A 97 -3.89 -1.54 -0.85
CA LEU A 97 -2.92 -1.02 -1.81
C LEU A 97 -2.12 0.13 -1.22
N ASN A 98 -2.74 1.02 -0.47
CA ASN A 98 -2.03 2.12 0.15
C ASN A 98 -1.10 1.65 1.27
N ALA A 99 -1.49 0.62 2.02
CA ALA A 99 -0.59 0.03 3.01
C ALA A 99 0.65 -0.55 2.35
N LEU A 100 0.48 -1.19 1.20
CA LEU A 100 1.62 -1.70 0.42
C LEU A 100 2.49 -0.58 -0.12
N CYS A 101 1.89 0.46 -0.67
CA CYS A 101 2.64 1.62 -1.16
C CYS A 101 3.40 2.30 -0.03
N ASP A 102 2.77 2.43 1.13
CA ASP A 102 3.40 3.04 2.29
C ASP A 102 4.63 2.28 2.75
N GLU A 103 4.63 0.97 2.59
CA GLU A 103 5.72 0.12 3.06
C GLU A 103 6.79 -0.11 1.99
N PHE A 104 6.41 -0.24 0.72
CA PHE A 104 7.30 -0.73 -0.33
C PHE A 104 7.61 0.27 -1.42
N CYS A 105 6.91 1.40 -1.48
CA CYS A 105 7.11 2.42 -2.49
C CYS A 105 7.74 3.67 -1.89
N VAL A 106 7.99 4.67 -2.73
CA VAL A 106 8.50 5.95 -2.25
C VAL A 106 7.41 6.64 -1.41
N THR A 107 7.83 7.26 -0.32
CA THR A 107 6.91 7.98 0.56
C THR A 107 6.08 8.98 -0.23
N GLY A 108 4.77 8.86 -0.14
CA GLY A 108 3.83 9.72 -0.87
C GLY A 108 3.19 9.07 -2.08
N GLU A 109 3.77 7.96 -2.58
CA GLU A 109 3.11 7.20 -3.63
C GLU A 109 1.91 6.43 -3.10
N GLY A 110 0.88 6.31 -3.90
CA GLY A 110 -0.31 5.60 -3.48
C GLY A 110 -1.44 5.68 -4.49
N VAL A 111 -2.59 5.19 -4.06
CA VAL A 111 -3.82 5.15 -4.84
C VAL A 111 -4.86 6.02 -4.15
N PHE A 112 -5.55 6.85 -4.91
CA PHE A 112 -6.61 7.67 -4.34
C PHE A 112 -7.80 7.75 -5.30
N GLN A 113 -8.92 8.21 -4.78
CA GLN A 113 -10.15 8.33 -5.54
C GLN A 113 -10.57 9.79 -5.60
N LYS A 114 -11.00 10.21 -6.79
CA LYS A 114 -11.52 11.54 -7.00
C LYS A 114 -12.59 11.45 -8.09
N ASP A 115 -13.74 12.06 -7.84
CA ASP A 115 -14.85 12.08 -8.81
C ASP A 115 -15.20 10.67 -9.31
N PHE A 116 -15.27 9.71 -8.37
CA PHE A 116 -15.64 8.31 -8.63
C PHE A 116 -14.64 7.53 -9.48
N ALA A 117 -13.45 8.07 -9.71
CA ALA A 117 -12.38 7.38 -10.44
C ALA A 117 -11.14 7.20 -9.58
N TRP A 118 -10.44 6.11 -9.82
CA TRP A 118 -9.19 5.85 -9.11
C TRP A 118 -8.01 6.41 -9.89
N TYR A 119 -7.05 6.95 -9.16
CA TYR A 119 -5.81 7.52 -9.68
C TYR A 119 -4.63 7.01 -8.87
N VAL A 120 -3.46 7.07 -9.48
CA VAL A 120 -2.19 6.74 -8.84
C VAL A 120 -1.38 8.01 -8.70
N ARG A 121 -0.75 8.16 -7.55
CA ARG A 121 0.20 9.23 -7.29
C ARG A 121 1.60 8.65 -7.37
N LYS A 122 2.39 9.15 -8.33
CA LYS A 122 3.70 8.61 -8.67
C LYS A 122 4.79 9.63 -8.40
N PHE A 123 5.83 9.23 -7.69
CA PHE A 123 6.99 10.06 -7.45
C PHE A 123 7.82 10.17 -8.73
N VAL A 124 8.20 11.37 -9.10
CA VAL A 124 8.99 11.62 -10.32
C VAL A 124 10.33 12.30 -10.04
N GLY A 125 10.68 12.51 -8.78
CA GLY A 125 11.95 13.07 -8.41
C GLY A 125 11.81 14.30 -7.54
N ALA A 126 12.94 14.92 -7.22
CA ALA A 126 12.96 16.15 -6.43
C ALA A 126 13.28 17.32 -7.35
N ILE A 127 12.47 18.37 -7.26
CA ILE A 127 12.66 19.61 -8.01
C ILE A 127 12.83 20.72 -6.99
N ASN A 128 13.96 21.42 -7.06
CA ASN A 128 14.31 22.47 -6.11
C ASN A 128 14.23 22.00 -4.65
N GLY A 129 14.67 20.76 -4.40
CA GLY A 129 14.67 20.19 -3.07
C GLY A 129 13.32 19.69 -2.58
N LYS A 130 12.27 19.75 -3.41
CA LYS A 130 10.95 19.28 -3.05
C LYS A 130 10.61 18.01 -3.79
N SER A 131 10.07 17.02 -3.06
CA SER A 131 9.55 15.81 -3.67
C SER A 131 8.39 16.16 -4.59
N THR A 132 8.46 15.68 -5.81
CA THR A 132 7.49 16.01 -6.85
C THR A 132 6.77 14.75 -7.30
N PHE A 133 5.46 14.85 -7.45
CA PHE A 133 4.60 13.73 -7.81
C PHE A 133 3.73 14.09 -9.01
N VAL A 134 3.35 13.09 -9.77
CA VAL A 134 2.35 13.24 -10.83
C VAL A 134 1.18 12.32 -10.52
N THR A 135 0.03 12.66 -11.06
CA THR A 135 -1.18 11.86 -10.97
C THR A 135 -1.41 11.18 -12.31
N GLU A 136 -1.65 9.88 -12.27
CA GLU A 136 -1.94 9.09 -13.45
C GLU A 136 -3.20 8.28 -13.20
N ASP A 137 -3.91 7.90 -14.28
CA ASP A 137 -5.08 7.04 -14.15
C ASP A 137 -4.64 5.68 -13.59
N PHE A 138 -5.48 5.13 -12.70
CA PHE A 138 -5.24 3.77 -12.23
C PHE A 138 -5.65 2.77 -13.32
N GLU A 139 -4.78 1.80 -13.56
CA GLU A 139 -5.09 0.64 -14.38
C GLU A 139 -4.50 -0.58 -13.69
N SER A 140 -5.25 -1.69 -13.71
CA SER A 140 -4.72 -2.96 -13.20
C SER A 140 -3.47 -3.34 -13.98
N GLY A 141 -2.41 -3.67 -13.25
CA GLY A 141 -1.10 -3.89 -13.84
C GLY A 141 -0.19 -2.68 -13.75
N TYR A 142 -0.60 -1.62 -13.05
CA TYR A 142 0.24 -0.46 -12.83
C TYR A 142 1.47 -0.84 -12.00
N ILE A 143 2.64 -0.37 -12.41
CA ILE A 143 3.91 -0.74 -11.78
C ILE A 143 4.55 0.47 -11.11
N PHE A 144 4.85 0.30 -9.82
CA PHE A 144 5.75 1.20 -9.09
C PHE A 144 7.14 0.58 -9.10
N ALA A 145 8.07 1.25 -9.73
CA ALA A 145 9.43 0.73 -9.87
C ALA A 145 10.46 1.65 -9.22
#